data_bbfe2764e77f23da7c6a2159ea6065e5
#
_entry.id   bbfe2764e77f23da7c6a2159ea6065e5
#
_cell.length_a   1.000
_cell.length_b   1.000
_cell.length_c   1.000
_cell.angle_alpha   90.00
_cell.angle_beta   90.00
_cell.angle_gamma   90.00
#
_symmetry.space_group_name_H-M   'P 1'
#
loop_
_entity.id
_entity.type
_entity.pdbx_description
1 polymer ?
#
loop_
_entity_poly.entity_id
_entity_poly.type
_entity_poly.pdbx_seq_one_letter_code
_entity_poly.pdbx_strand_id
1 'polypeptide(L)'
;MKHPIDNMLPLNILLCDDDTDDCNFFKDALEALPLPTQLTTVYDGEHLMELLTKTNELPYVLFLDLNMPRKNGFECLSEIKLIKKLNQLPIAILSTSFDQAVVNLLYTNGAQYYLSKPAEFSQLKKVIQQTLTLIEEENISQPTRENFVLTGQNSLVI
;
A
#
# COMPACT_ATOMS: atom_id res chain seq x y z
N MET A 1 8.30 -24.13 5.21
CA MET A 1 8.13 -22.99 4.36
C MET A 1 9.13 -21.91 4.67
N LYS A 2 9.63 -21.27 3.64
CA LYS A 2 10.64 -20.28 3.85
C LYS A 2 10.06 -18.92 4.08
N HIS A 3 10.48 -18.26 5.10
CA HIS A 3 10.06 -16.90 5.39
C HIS A 3 10.79 -15.96 4.42
N PRO A 4 10.17 -14.85 3.99
CA PRO A 4 10.84 -13.91 3.09
C PRO A 4 12.19 -13.43 3.59
N ILE A 5 12.36 -13.27 4.90
CA ILE A 5 13.63 -12.85 5.46
C ILE A 5 14.71 -13.88 5.16
N ASP A 6 14.36 -15.15 5.18
CA ASP A 6 15.32 -16.22 4.97
C ASP A 6 15.85 -16.25 3.55
N ASN A 7 15.14 -15.65 2.61
CA ASN A 7 15.57 -15.63 1.23
C ASN A 7 16.54 -14.54 0.91
N MET A 8 16.71 -13.60 1.82
CA MET A 8 17.67 -12.52 1.66
C MET A 8 17.35 -11.54 0.54
N LEU A 9 16.30 -11.75 -0.20
CA LEU A 9 15.91 -10.80 -1.24
C LEU A 9 14.97 -9.78 -0.66
N PRO A 10 15.25 -8.49 -0.86
CA PRO A 10 14.37 -7.47 -0.31
C PRO A 10 13.01 -7.45 -1.04
N LEU A 11 11.98 -7.10 -0.31
CA LEU A 11 10.68 -6.88 -0.88
C LEU A 11 10.66 -5.51 -1.56
N ASN A 12 10.20 -5.47 -2.79
CA ASN A 12 10.10 -4.22 -3.53
C ASN A 12 8.80 -3.52 -3.18
N ILE A 13 8.93 -2.39 -2.51
CA ILE A 13 7.78 -1.61 -2.05
C ILE A 13 7.70 -0.37 -2.91
N LEU A 14 6.52 -0.07 -3.43
CA LEU A 14 6.29 1.14 -4.21
C LEU A 14 5.37 2.06 -3.42
N LEU A 15 5.77 3.33 -3.30
CA LEU A 15 4.97 4.35 -2.62
C LEU A 15 4.66 5.45 -3.61
N CYS A 16 3.40 5.84 -3.69
CA CYS A 16 3.00 6.99 -4.48
C CYS A 16 2.33 8.00 -3.55
N ASP A 17 2.97 9.15 -3.35
CA ASP A 17 2.49 10.19 -2.45
C ASP A 17 3.14 11.50 -2.87
N ASP A 18 2.35 12.56 -2.99
CA ASP A 18 2.87 13.84 -3.45
C ASP A 18 3.49 14.69 -2.35
N ASP A 19 3.36 14.28 -1.10
CA ASP A 19 3.91 15.03 0.03
C ASP A 19 5.28 14.47 0.40
N THR A 20 6.32 15.27 0.21
CA THR A 20 7.69 14.83 0.45
C THR A 20 7.93 14.45 1.92
N ASP A 21 7.34 15.20 2.85
CA ASP A 21 7.50 14.89 4.27
C ASP A 21 6.87 13.56 4.62
N ASP A 22 5.68 13.29 4.07
CA ASP A 22 5.03 12.00 4.28
C ASP A 22 5.85 10.87 3.68
N CYS A 23 6.45 11.09 2.53
CA CYS A 23 7.30 10.08 1.90
C CYS A 23 8.52 9.75 2.75
N ASN A 24 9.14 10.77 3.33
CA ASN A 24 10.30 10.57 4.19
C ASN A 24 9.91 9.86 5.49
N PHE A 25 8.76 10.21 6.04
CA PHE A 25 8.24 9.59 7.24
C PHE A 25 7.97 8.10 7.00
N PHE A 26 7.35 7.81 5.87
CA PHE A 26 7.07 6.43 5.47
C PHE A 26 8.37 5.64 5.28
N LYS A 27 9.33 6.25 4.60
CA LYS A 27 10.61 5.60 4.34
C LYS A 27 11.31 5.24 5.64
N ASP A 28 11.35 6.18 6.59
CA ASP A 28 12.00 5.93 7.86
C ASP A 28 11.31 4.80 8.63
N ALA A 29 9.98 4.79 8.60
CA ALA A 29 9.22 3.74 9.29
C ALA A 29 9.48 2.38 8.64
N LEU A 30 9.49 2.33 7.33
CA LEU A 30 9.73 1.09 6.61
C LEU A 30 11.12 0.54 6.90
N GLU A 31 12.12 1.42 6.89
CA GLU A 31 13.50 1.00 7.12
C GLU A 31 13.72 0.51 8.55
N ALA A 32 12.88 0.91 9.47
CA ALA A 32 12.99 0.47 10.86
C ALA A 32 12.42 -0.91 11.10
N LEU A 33 11.74 -1.50 10.12
CA LEU A 33 11.17 -2.83 10.28
C LEU A 33 12.26 -3.90 10.12
N PRO A 34 12.15 -5.00 10.87
CA PRO A 34 13.16 -6.08 10.78
C PRO A 34 12.90 -6.96 9.55
N LEU A 35 12.89 -6.35 8.38
CA LEU A 35 12.51 -7.02 7.16
C LEU A 35 13.22 -6.31 6.02
N PRO A 36 13.96 -7.01 5.16
CA PRO A 36 14.64 -6.34 4.06
C PRO A 36 13.63 -5.82 3.04
N THR A 37 13.69 -4.52 2.78
CA THR A 37 12.81 -3.88 1.82
C THR A 37 13.61 -2.93 0.94
N GLN A 38 13.07 -2.67 -0.23
CA GLN A 38 13.63 -1.72 -1.16
C GLN A 38 12.49 -0.82 -1.61
N LEU A 39 12.59 0.47 -1.32
CA LEU A 39 11.51 1.41 -1.56
C LEU A 39 11.77 2.22 -2.82
N THR A 40 10.78 2.27 -3.68
CA THR A 40 10.74 3.21 -4.80
C THR A 40 9.58 4.16 -4.54
N THR A 41 9.82 5.46 -4.70
CA THR A 41 8.80 6.47 -4.46
C THR A 41 8.54 7.24 -5.74
N VAL A 42 7.28 7.43 -6.06
CA VAL A 42 6.84 8.34 -7.12
C VAL A 42 5.89 9.36 -6.51
N TYR A 43 5.80 10.53 -7.10
CA TYR A 43 5.18 11.68 -6.44
C TYR A 43 3.88 12.13 -7.08
N ASP A 44 3.43 11.45 -8.11
CA ASP A 44 2.12 11.75 -8.72
C ASP A 44 1.59 10.55 -9.48
N GLY A 45 0.30 10.60 -9.78
CA GLY A 45 -0.39 9.47 -10.39
C GLY A 45 0.05 9.17 -11.81
N GLU A 46 0.47 10.20 -12.54
CA GLU A 46 0.91 9.99 -13.91
C GLU A 46 2.24 9.26 -13.94
N HIS A 47 3.18 9.66 -13.09
CA HIS A 47 4.45 8.96 -12.96
C HIS A 47 4.23 7.53 -12.51
N LEU A 48 3.28 7.32 -11.59
CA LEU A 48 2.96 5.98 -11.12
C LEU A 48 2.56 5.09 -12.28
N MET A 49 1.62 5.57 -13.09
CA MET A 49 1.12 4.75 -14.19
C MET A 49 2.20 4.49 -15.24
N GLU A 50 3.04 5.50 -15.49
CA GLU A 50 4.15 5.32 -16.41
C GLU A 50 5.11 4.25 -15.92
N LEU A 51 5.47 4.30 -14.65
CA LEU A 51 6.35 3.30 -14.07
C LEU A 51 5.76 1.90 -14.15
N LEU A 52 4.50 1.77 -13.75
CA LEU A 52 3.86 0.45 -13.70
C LEU A 52 3.67 -0.18 -15.07
N THR A 53 3.38 0.64 -16.09
CA THR A 53 3.16 0.09 -17.42
C THR A 53 4.46 -0.30 -18.10
N LYS A 54 5.58 0.26 -17.65
CA LYS A 54 6.88 -0.01 -18.27
C LYS A 54 7.69 -1.07 -17.55
N THR A 55 7.37 -1.36 -16.30
CA THR A 55 8.19 -2.29 -15.53
C THR A 55 7.95 -3.73 -15.96
N ASN A 56 9.01 -4.56 -15.87
CA ASN A 56 8.89 -5.98 -16.12
C ASN A 56 8.62 -6.76 -14.85
N GLU A 57 8.88 -6.16 -13.70
CA GLU A 57 8.64 -6.80 -12.41
C GLU A 57 7.74 -5.92 -11.58
N LEU A 58 6.60 -6.45 -11.17
CA LEU A 58 5.70 -5.69 -10.31
C LEU A 58 6.24 -5.63 -8.90
N PRO A 59 5.98 -4.52 -8.18
CA PRO A 59 6.35 -4.47 -6.77
C PRO A 59 5.53 -5.47 -5.97
N TYR A 60 6.00 -5.74 -4.76
CA TYR A 60 5.29 -6.60 -3.83
C TYR A 60 3.96 -5.99 -3.42
N VAL A 61 3.95 -4.67 -3.24
CA VAL A 61 2.76 -3.91 -2.88
C VAL A 61 2.95 -2.47 -3.29
N LEU A 62 1.83 -1.82 -3.62
CA LEU A 62 1.79 -0.38 -3.88
C LEU A 62 1.04 0.27 -2.72
N PHE A 63 1.73 1.20 -2.02
CA PHE A 63 1.07 2.09 -1.06
C PHE A 63 0.72 3.36 -1.81
N LEU A 64 -0.55 3.70 -1.86
CA LEU A 64 -1.07 4.73 -2.76
C LEU A 64 -1.84 5.77 -1.98
N ASP A 65 -1.33 7.00 -1.97
CA ASP A 65 -2.02 8.11 -1.33
C ASP A 65 -3.30 8.41 -2.10
N LEU A 66 -4.38 8.58 -1.36
CA LEU A 66 -5.67 8.85 -1.97
C LEU A 66 -5.76 10.26 -2.53
N ASN A 67 -5.25 11.23 -1.77
CA ASN A 67 -5.45 12.64 -2.09
C ASN A 67 -4.22 13.25 -2.75
N MET A 68 -4.20 13.23 -4.08
CA MET A 68 -3.12 13.83 -4.86
C MET A 68 -3.74 14.75 -5.91
N PRO A 69 -3.04 15.83 -6.28
CA PRO A 69 -3.58 16.73 -7.31
C PRO A 69 -3.56 16.05 -8.68
N ARG A 70 -4.39 16.54 -9.57
CA ARG A 70 -4.53 16.09 -10.94
C ARG A 70 -5.07 14.66 -11.04
N LYS A 71 -4.26 13.65 -10.75
CA LYS A 71 -4.71 12.26 -10.80
C LYS A 71 -4.63 11.69 -9.40
N ASN A 72 -5.77 11.47 -8.78
CA ASN A 72 -5.81 11.01 -7.40
C ASN A 72 -5.69 9.49 -7.31
N GLY A 73 -5.61 9.00 -6.07
CA GLY A 73 -5.42 7.57 -5.84
C GLY A 73 -6.58 6.72 -6.33
N PHE A 74 -7.80 7.23 -6.25
CA PHE A 74 -8.94 6.48 -6.74
C PHE A 74 -8.85 6.27 -8.26
N GLU A 75 -8.46 7.31 -8.97
CA GLU A 75 -8.30 7.21 -10.42
C GLU A 75 -7.20 6.23 -10.79
N CYS A 76 -6.08 6.26 -10.06
CA CYS A 76 -5.00 5.31 -10.29
C CYS A 76 -5.45 3.88 -10.03
N LEU A 77 -6.16 3.67 -8.92
CA LEU A 77 -6.67 2.34 -8.58
C LEU A 77 -7.56 1.80 -9.70
N SER A 78 -8.48 2.65 -10.17
CA SER A 78 -9.41 2.23 -11.22
C SER A 78 -8.67 1.85 -12.49
N GLU A 79 -7.68 2.65 -12.86
CA GLU A 79 -6.88 2.38 -14.05
C GLU A 79 -6.09 1.09 -13.92
N ILE A 80 -5.45 0.89 -12.77
CA ILE A 80 -4.66 -0.31 -12.53
C ILE A 80 -5.52 -1.56 -12.65
N LYS A 81 -6.73 -1.50 -12.12
CA LYS A 81 -7.60 -2.67 -12.14
C LYS A 81 -8.09 -3.04 -13.53
N LEU A 82 -8.05 -2.10 -14.46
CA LEU A 82 -8.45 -2.37 -15.85
C LEU A 82 -7.30 -2.94 -16.70
N ILE A 83 -6.07 -2.87 -16.21
CA ILE A 83 -4.92 -3.34 -16.97
C ILE A 83 -4.58 -4.75 -16.53
N LYS A 84 -4.66 -5.70 -17.46
CA LYS A 84 -4.49 -7.11 -17.13
C LYS A 84 -3.18 -7.41 -16.44
N LYS A 85 -2.11 -6.77 -16.88
CA LYS A 85 -0.78 -6.97 -16.31
C LYS A 85 -0.72 -6.52 -14.85
N LEU A 86 -1.57 -5.56 -14.45
CA LEU A 86 -1.47 -4.89 -13.16
C LEU A 86 -2.60 -5.26 -12.19
N ASN A 87 -3.64 -5.92 -12.65
CA ASN A 87 -4.86 -6.02 -11.84
C ASN A 87 -4.74 -6.93 -10.63
N GLN A 88 -3.63 -7.67 -10.50
CA GLN A 88 -3.39 -8.49 -9.31
C GLN A 88 -2.42 -7.84 -8.33
N LEU A 89 -1.90 -6.67 -8.66
CA LEU A 89 -1.00 -5.96 -7.76
C LEU A 89 -1.73 -5.57 -6.47
N PRO A 90 -1.21 -5.96 -5.31
CA PRO A 90 -1.84 -5.53 -4.05
C PRO A 90 -1.68 -4.01 -3.87
N ILE A 91 -2.78 -3.34 -3.55
CA ILE A 91 -2.77 -1.90 -3.38
C ILE A 91 -3.34 -1.56 -2.01
N ALA A 92 -2.52 -0.88 -1.20
CA ALA A 92 -2.94 -0.38 0.09
C ALA A 92 -3.09 1.14 -0.02
N ILE A 93 -4.30 1.63 0.22
CA ILE A 93 -4.59 3.06 0.12
C ILE A 93 -4.19 3.74 1.41
N LEU A 94 -3.54 4.90 1.30
CA LEU A 94 -3.18 5.73 2.44
C LEU A 94 -4.01 6.99 2.46
N SER A 95 -4.58 7.35 3.61
CA SER A 95 -5.33 8.59 3.72
C SER A 95 -5.37 9.07 5.16
N THR A 96 -5.37 10.40 5.34
CA THR A 96 -5.50 10.99 6.68
C THR A 96 -6.96 11.18 7.05
N SER A 97 -7.87 11.07 6.10
CA SER A 97 -9.30 11.26 6.37
C SER A 97 -10.01 9.91 6.28
N PHE A 98 -11.20 9.85 6.89
CA PHE A 98 -12.00 8.65 6.80
C PHE A 98 -13.42 9.04 6.42
N ASP A 99 -13.88 8.56 5.29
CA ASP A 99 -15.24 8.75 4.82
C ASP A 99 -15.75 7.37 4.44
N GLN A 100 -16.79 6.93 5.12
CA GLN A 100 -17.32 5.57 4.96
C GLN A 100 -17.68 5.27 3.49
N ALA A 101 -18.28 6.24 2.81
CA ALA A 101 -18.68 6.02 1.42
C ALA A 101 -17.46 5.85 0.52
N VAL A 102 -16.41 6.64 0.75
CA VAL A 102 -15.18 6.54 -0.03
C VAL A 102 -14.48 5.22 0.25
N VAL A 103 -14.42 4.82 1.52
CA VAL A 103 -13.80 3.55 1.89
C VAL A 103 -14.53 2.38 1.23
N ASN A 104 -15.85 2.41 1.24
CA ASN A 104 -16.65 1.37 0.58
C ASN A 104 -16.38 1.32 -0.92
N LEU A 105 -16.26 2.48 -1.53
CA LEU A 105 -16.01 2.57 -2.97
C LEU A 105 -14.64 2.01 -3.32
N LEU A 106 -13.64 2.31 -2.50
CA LEU A 106 -12.29 1.78 -2.71
C LEU A 106 -12.27 0.28 -2.58
N TYR A 107 -12.98 -0.24 -1.58
CA TYR A 107 -13.08 -1.69 -1.41
C TYR A 107 -13.73 -2.34 -2.64
N THR A 108 -14.84 -1.78 -3.09
CA THR A 108 -15.56 -2.30 -4.26
C THR A 108 -14.68 -2.28 -5.51
N ASN A 109 -13.80 -1.29 -5.61
CA ASN A 109 -12.91 -1.19 -6.76
C ASN A 109 -11.64 -2.03 -6.62
N GLY A 110 -11.55 -2.82 -5.57
CA GLY A 110 -10.50 -3.84 -5.49
C GLY A 110 -9.24 -3.44 -4.77
N ALA A 111 -9.25 -2.34 -4.00
CA ALA A 111 -8.10 -2.05 -3.14
C ALA A 111 -7.96 -3.19 -2.13
N GLN A 112 -6.73 -3.52 -1.77
CA GLN A 112 -6.46 -4.60 -0.85
C GLN A 112 -6.71 -4.16 0.59
N TYR A 113 -6.20 -3.00 0.95
CA TYR A 113 -6.36 -2.45 2.30
C TYR A 113 -6.47 -0.93 2.24
N TYR A 114 -7.07 -0.37 3.28
CA TYR A 114 -7.17 1.06 3.48
C TYR A 114 -6.47 1.37 4.80
N LEU A 115 -5.42 2.21 4.73
CA LEU A 115 -4.63 2.55 5.89
C LEU A 115 -4.89 3.99 6.27
N SER A 116 -5.31 4.18 7.53
CA SER A 116 -5.39 5.49 8.11
C SER A 116 -3.96 5.95 8.37
N LYS A 117 -3.54 7.09 7.82
CA LYS A 117 -2.16 7.56 8.01
C LYS A 117 -1.96 7.99 9.45
N PRO A 118 -1.14 7.31 10.23
CA PRO A 118 -0.91 7.72 11.61
C PRO A 118 0.05 8.89 11.67
N ALA A 119 -0.12 9.74 12.69
CA ALA A 119 0.79 10.84 12.92
C ALA A 119 2.04 10.39 13.68
N GLU A 120 1.95 9.26 14.38
CA GLU A 120 3.04 8.76 15.21
C GLU A 120 3.85 7.70 14.50
N PHE A 121 5.16 7.78 14.67
CA PHE A 121 6.09 6.87 14.01
C PHE A 121 5.83 5.41 14.36
N SER A 122 5.62 5.12 15.65
CA SER A 122 5.39 3.73 16.07
C SER A 122 4.12 3.16 15.48
N GLN A 123 3.09 3.98 15.32
CA GLN A 123 1.85 3.54 14.70
C GLN A 123 2.01 3.30 13.20
N LEU A 124 2.76 4.16 12.55
CA LEU A 124 3.03 3.98 11.12
C LEU A 124 3.80 2.69 10.88
N LYS A 125 4.81 2.41 11.71
CA LYS A 125 5.55 1.16 11.62
C LYS A 125 4.60 -0.04 11.76
N LYS A 126 3.71 0.03 12.74
CA LYS A 126 2.79 -1.09 12.98
C LYS A 126 1.86 -1.32 11.81
N VAL A 127 1.30 -0.26 11.24
CA VAL A 127 0.36 -0.44 10.15
C VAL A 127 1.05 -0.93 8.88
N ILE A 128 2.28 -0.47 8.62
CA ILE A 128 3.04 -0.97 7.48
C ILE A 128 3.35 -2.46 7.68
N GLN A 129 3.85 -2.82 8.86
CA GLN A 129 4.20 -4.20 9.13
C GLN A 129 2.97 -5.11 9.04
N GLN A 130 1.84 -4.66 9.59
CA GLN A 130 0.59 -5.39 9.51
C GLN A 130 0.19 -5.64 8.07
N THR A 131 0.29 -4.60 7.25
CA THR A 131 -0.07 -4.70 5.84
C THR A 131 0.80 -5.73 5.12
N LEU A 132 2.10 -5.67 5.33
CA LEU A 132 3.01 -6.59 4.66
C LEU A 132 2.77 -8.03 5.10
N THR A 133 2.52 -8.23 6.38
CA THR A 133 2.24 -9.56 6.91
C THR A 133 0.94 -10.11 6.33
N LEU A 134 -0.10 -9.29 6.27
CA LEU A 134 -1.39 -9.75 5.75
C LEU A 134 -1.33 -10.05 4.26
N ILE A 135 -0.58 -9.26 3.50
CA ILE A 135 -0.42 -9.52 2.07
C ILE A 135 0.28 -10.86 1.86
N GLU A 136 1.28 -11.16 2.68
CA GLU A 136 1.97 -12.43 2.58
C GLU A 136 1.02 -13.60 2.89
N GLU A 137 0.18 -13.45 3.91
CA GLU A 137 -0.72 -14.52 4.34
C GLU A 137 -1.92 -14.68 3.44
N GLU A 138 -2.53 -13.56 3.04
CA GLU A 138 -3.74 -13.59 2.23
C GLU A 138 -3.46 -13.74 0.75
N ASN A 139 -2.21 -13.57 0.41
CA ASN A 139 -1.81 -13.62 -0.99
C ASN A 139 -2.53 -12.52 -1.76
N ILE A 140 -3.22 -12.85 -2.85
CA ILE A 140 -3.88 -11.85 -3.66
C ILE A 140 -5.35 -11.71 -3.33
N SER A 141 -5.85 -12.44 -2.35
CA SER A 141 -7.25 -12.39 -1.99
C SER A 141 -7.57 -11.10 -1.25
N GLN A 142 -8.66 -10.47 -1.62
CA GLN A 142 -9.11 -9.28 -0.91
C GLN A 142 -9.70 -9.70 0.44
N PRO A 143 -9.45 -8.97 1.52
CA PRO A 143 -10.03 -9.31 2.82
C PRO A 143 -11.54 -9.07 2.81
N THR A 144 -12.22 -9.52 3.86
CA THR A 144 -13.61 -9.15 4.02
C THR A 144 -13.68 -7.65 4.29
N ARG A 145 -14.84 -7.04 4.03
CA ARG A 145 -14.98 -5.60 4.22
C ARG A 145 -14.65 -5.15 5.63
N GLU A 146 -14.99 -5.96 6.63
CA GLU A 146 -14.73 -5.58 8.03
C GLU A 146 -13.26 -5.64 8.38
N ASN A 147 -12.43 -6.33 7.60
CA ASN A 147 -11.00 -6.40 7.84
C ASN A 147 -10.21 -5.52 6.89
N PHE A 148 -10.88 -4.69 6.13
CA PHE A 148 -10.26 -3.88 5.09
C PHE A 148 -9.47 -2.70 5.65
N VAL A 149 -9.98 -2.05 6.69
CA VAL A 149 -9.34 -0.84 7.24
C VAL A 149 -8.34 -1.22 8.31
N LEU A 150 -7.10 -0.76 8.15
CA LEU A 150 -6.02 -1.05 9.09
C LEU A 150 -5.56 0.27 9.72
N THR A 151 -5.40 0.27 11.04
CA THR A 151 -4.96 1.46 11.77
C THR A 151 -3.67 1.25 12.55
N GLY A 152 -3.16 0.03 12.54
CA GLY A 152 -2.02 -0.32 13.37
C GLY A 152 -2.41 -0.69 14.77
N GLN A 153 -3.69 -0.52 15.10
CA GLN A 153 -4.20 -0.84 16.43
C GLN A 153 -5.18 -1.99 16.44
N ASN A 154 -5.78 -2.30 15.28
CA ASN A 154 -6.71 -3.41 15.28
C ASN A 154 -5.95 -4.70 15.47
N SER A 155 -6.56 -5.56 16.23
CA SER A 155 -5.95 -6.82 16.62
C SER A 155 -6.03 -7.80 15.52
N LEU A 156 -4.95 -8.48 15.28
CA LEU A 156 -4.95 -9.60 14.40
C LEU A 156 -5.24 -10.84 15.11
N VAL A 157 -5.43 -10.75 16.34
CA VAL A 157 -5.60 -11.86 17.03
C VAL A 157 -6.77 -12.27 16.94
N ILE A 158 -6.95 -12.90 17.03
CA ILE A 158 -7.82 -13.12 17.09
C ILE A 158 -8.14 -14.02 17.53
#